data_1fefdfbef1f013ce71d5f55794d52872
#
_entry.id   1fefdfbef1f013ce71d5f55794d52872
#
_cell.length_a   1.000
_cell.length_b   1.000
_cell.length_c   1.000
_cell.angle_alpha   90.00
_cell.angle_beta   90.00
_cell.angle_gamma   90.00
#
_symmetry.space_group_name_H-M   'P 1'
#
loop_
_entity.id
_entity.type
_entity.pdbx_description
1 polymer ?
#
loop_
_entity_poly.entity_id
_entity_poly.type
_entity_poly.pdbx_seq_one_letter_code
_entity_poly.pdbx_strand_id
1 'polypeptide(L)'
;MPAANRANRATGRKSARPALFSIFAALVLGFALVGCAGAAKTPQILYMTPTPSPTPEPTPTPEVTPPPTVTPEPTIGPCVGWSLSLTLKVVGGSAWQTSAGQQVATVEMRNNGPAICIVQSKNQAFLLNGDGSILLTGADPGETSSLMLDPGGVLKTSIQTSNLCGAPPVVAPVKVAFMFPVTGLVIVEPASETDTGAVPACSGAPGTISGDIQMTSWAP
;
A
#
# COMPACT_ATOMS: atom_id res chain seq x y z
N MET A 1 22.45 33.10 -53.16
CA MET A 1 21.08 32.66 -53.45
C MET A 1 20.43 32.36 -52.12
N PRO A 2 19.38 33.11 -51.69
CA PRO A 2 18.80 32.98 -50.35
C PRO A 2 17.67 31.97 -50.34
N ALA A 3 17.71 31.05 -49.36
CA ALA A 3 16.67 30.08 -49.10
C ALA A 3 15.59 30.66 -48.16
N ALA A 4 14.36 30.44 -48.51
CA ALA A 4 13.17 31.01 -47.93
C ALA A 4 12.80 30.41 -46.57
N ASN A 5 12.51 31.31 -45.64
CA ASN A 5 11.98 31.10 -44.31
C ASN A 5 10.47 30.83 -44.43
N ARG A 6 9.99 29.64 -44.02
CA ARG A 6 8.56 29.32 -43.85
C ARG A 6 8.21 29.24 -42.36
N ALA A 7 7.63 30.31 -41.88
CA ALA A 7 6.97 30.36 -40.58
C ALA A 7 5.67 29.51 -40.61
N ASN A 8 5.60 28.49 -39.78
CA ASN A 8 4.38 27.75 -39.52
C ASN A 8 3.68 28.32 -38.30
N ARG A 9 2.56 28.99 -38.54
CA ARG A 9 1.61 29.53 -37.55
C ARG A 9 0.86 28.36 -36.93
N ALA A 10 1.08 28.13 -35.65
CA ALA A 10 0.27 27.22 -34.87
C ALA A 10 -0.98 27.95 -34.35
N THR A 11 -2.13 27.56 -34.86
CA THR A 11 -3.44 27.99 -34.39
C THR A 11 -3.81 27.28 -33.09
N GLY A 12 -3.91 28.09 -32.04
CA GLY A 12 -4.39 27.63 -30.73
C GLY A 12 -5.86 27.22 -30.76
N ARG A 13 -6.14 25.99 -30.46
CA ARG A 13 -7.48 25.47 -30.17
C ARG A 13 -7.70 25.51 -28.67
N LYS A 14 -8.43 26.50 -28.19
CA LYS A 14 -8.99 26.52 -26.83
C LYS A 14 -10.12 25.49 -26.74
N SER A 15 -9.89 24.40 -26.03
CA SER A 15 -10.91 23.46 -25.66
C SER A 15 -11.56 23.92 -24.36
N ALA A 16 -12.80 24.37 -24.45
CA ALA A 16 -13.64 24.68 -23.30
C ALA A 16 -14.12 23.37 -22.66
N ARG A 17 -13.84 23.16 -21.40
CA ARG A 17 -14.39 22.08 -20.59
C ARG A 17 -15.73 22.56 -20.00
N PRO A 18 -16.82 21.82 -20.15
CA PRO A 18 -18.03 22.10 -19.40
C PRO A 18 -17.88 21.58 -17.97
N ALA A 19 -18.14 22.44 -17.02
CA ALA A 19 -18.29 22.11 -15.61
C ALA A 19 -19.63 21.39 -15.43
N LEU A 20 -19.58 20.11 -15.07
CA LEU A 20 -20.74 19.36 -14.58
C LEU A 20 -20.72 19.40 -13.04
N PHE A 21 -21.43 20.39 -12.51
CA PHE A 21 -21.89 20.42 -11.14
C PHE A 21 -23.00 19.36 -11.00
N SER A 22 -22.73 18.29 -10.31
CA SER A 22 -23.77 17.37 -9.82
C SER A 22 -24.00 17.61 -8.35
N ILE A 23 -25.14 18.21 -8.13
CA ILE A 23 -25.89 18.39 -6.90
C ILE A 23 -26.25 17.01 -6.36
N PHE A 24 -25.75 16.65 -5.18
CA PHE A 24 -26.37 15.65 -4.31
C PHE A 24 -26.72 16.34 -2.99
N ALA A 25 -27.94 16.83 -2.97
CA ALA A 25 -28.60 17.29 -1.75
C ALA A 25 -29.61 16.24 -1.29
N ALA A 26 -29.57 15.99 0.01
CA ALA A 26 -30.67 15.63 0.89
C ALA A 26 -31.40 14.28 0.68
N LEU A 27 -31.25 13.42 1.66
CA LEU A 27 -32.42 12.80 2.33
C LEU A 27 -32.02 12.29 3.72
N VAL A 28 -32.13 13.17 4.72
CA VAL A 28 -32.23 12.80 6.13
C VAL A 28 -33.64 13.11 6.56
N LEU A 29 -34.47 12.10 6.69
CA LEU A 29 -35.77 12.08 7.44
C LEU A 29 -35.75 10.69 8.10
N GLY A 30 -35.66 10.51 9.42
CA GLY A 30 -36.71 10.92 10.33
C GLY A 30 -37.48 9.68 10.73
N PHE A 31 -37.05 8.96 11.82
CA PHE A 31 -37.92 8.05 12.56
C PHE A 31 -37.75 8.30 14.05
N ALA A 32 -38.57 9.21 14.55
CA ALA A 32 -38.93 9.33 15.97
C ALA A 32 -40.44 9.09 16.06
N LEU A 33 -40.85 8.01 16.68
CA LEU A 33 -42.19 7.82 17.27
C LEU A 33 -42.08 6.68 18.29
N VAL A 34 -41.97 7.04 19.58
CA VAL A 34 -43.11 7.08 20.49
C VAL A 34 -43.77 5.73 20.71
N GLY A 35 -43.48 5.16 21.84
CA GLY A 35 -44.21 4.06 22.43
C GLY A 35 -44.48 4.35 23.91
N CYS A 36 -45.49 5.17 24.25
CA CYS A 36 -46.07 5.21 25.58
C CYS A 36 -46.96 3.99 25.75
N ALA A 37 -46.55 3.05 26.60
CA ALA A 37 -47.44 2.02 27.12
C ALA A 37 -47.77 2.33 28.57
N GLY A 38 -49.01 2.70 28.82
CA GLY A 38 -49.58 2.97 30.12
C GLY A 38 -49.60 1.75 31.02
N ALA A 39 -49.15 1.95 32.25
CA ALA A 39 -49.24 0.94 33.31
C ALA A 39 -50.66 0.84 33.84
N ALA A 40 -51.36 -0.22 33.57
CA ALA A 40 -52.60 -0.60 34.23
C ALA A 40 -52.27 -1.11 35.65
N LYS A 41 -52.77 -0.42 36.67
CA LYS A 41 -52.67 -0.88 38.06
C LYS A 41 -53.69 -1.99 38.27
N THR A 42 -53.24 -3.21 38.42
CA THR A 42 -54.03 -4.36 38.88
C THR A 42 -54.10 -4.36 40.40
N PRO A 43 -55.30 -4.52 41.03
CA PRO A 43 -55.41 -4.59 42.48
C PRO A 43 -54.75 -5.88 42.97
N GLN A 44 -53.84 -5.72 43.94
CA GLN A 44 -53.22 -6.88 44.61
C GLN A 44 -54.13 -7.41 45.67
N ILE A 45 -54.55 -8.67 45.52
CA ILE A 45 -55.18 -9.45 46.59
C ILE A 45 -54.06 -10.02 47.45
N LEU A 46 -54.02 -9.56 48.71
CA LEU A 46 -53.09 -10.08 49.70
C LEU A 46 -53.52 -11.49 50.15
N TYR A 47 -52.86 -12.51 49.55
CA TYR A 47 -52.90 -13.87 50.12
C TYR A 47 -51.79 -14.02 51.14
N MET A 48 -52.16 -14.26 52.40
CA MET A 48 -51.22 -14.67 53.44
C MET A 48 -50.69 -16.09 53.11
N THR A 49 -49.50 -16.16 52.55
CA THR A 49 -48.83 -17.44 52.27
C THR A 49 -48.19 -17.94 53.58
N PRO A 50 -48.39 -19.23 53.92
CA PRO A 50 -47.72 -19.82 55.10
C PRO A 50 -46.23 -19.72 54.98
N THR A 51 -45.54 -19.35 56.03
CA THR A 51 -44.09 -19.23 56.12
C THR A 51 -43.46 -20.58 55.75
N PRO A 52 -42.63 -20.63 54.66
CA PRO A 52 -41.95 -21.87 54.33
C PRO A 52 -40.89 -22.19 55.39
N SER A 53 -40.84 -23.45 55.72
CA SER A 53 -39.78 -24.01 56.59
C SER A 53 -38.41 -23.71 55.92
N PRO A 54 -37.36 -23.39 56.73
CA PRO A 54 -36.04 -23.14 56.15
C PRO A 54 -35.53 -24.37 55.42
N THR A 55 -35.39 -24.24 54.12
CA THR A 55 -34.71 -25.24 53.30
C THR A 55 -33.23 -25.26 53.67
N PRO A 56 -32.62 -26.42 53.89
CA PRO A 56 -31.17 -26.48 54.18
C PRO A 56 -30.38 -25.79 53.06
N GLU A 57 -29.48 -24.90 53.46
CA GLU A 57 -28.61 -24.17 52.57
C GLU A 57 -27.75 -25.15 51.74
N PRO A 58 -27.75 -25.09 50.43
CA PRO A 58 -26.95 -26.01 49.60
C PRO A 58 -25.47 -25.79 49.93
N THR A 59 -24.80 -26.90 50.26
CA THR A 59 -23.35 -26.93 50.47
C THR A 59 -22.69 -26.37 49.22
N PRO A 60 -21.78 -25.36 49.31
CA PRO A 60 -21.12 -24.81 48.15
C PRO A 60 -20.36 -25.90 47.40
N THR A 61 -20.78 -26.15 46.16
CA THR A 61 -20.07 -27.03 45.23
C THR A 61 -18.70 -26.40 44.97
N PRO A 62 -17.58 -27.17 45.10
CA PRO A 62 -16.27 -26.59 44.78
C PRO A 62 -16.26 -26.05 43.35
N GLU A 63 -15.94 -24.76 43.23
CA GLU A 63 -15.79 -24.06 41.95
C GLU A 63 -14.62 -24.69 41.20
N VAL A 64 -14.93 -25.40 40.10
CA VAL A 64 -13.90 -25.98 39.24
C VAL A 64 -13.23 -24.82 38.52
N THR A 65 -12.03 -24.44 38.98
CA THR A 65 -11.19 -23.44 38.30
C THR A 65 -10.94 -23.95 36.88
N PRO A 66 -11.35 -23.21 35.82
CA PRO A 66 -11.08 -23.66 34.46
C PRO A 66 -9.56 -23.72 34.25
N PRO A 67 -9.07 -24.72 33.49
CA PRO A 67 -7.66 -24.85 33.19
C PRO A 67 -7.18 -23.53 32.48
N PRO A 68 -5.93 -23.10 32.70
CA PRO A 68 -5.40 -21.93 32.10
C PRO A 68 -5.53 -22.01 30.55
N THR A 69 -6.21 -21.09 29.95
CA THR A 69 -6.29 -20.98 28.49
C THR A 69 -4.90 -20.67 27.97
N VAL A 70 -4.29 -21.62 27.28
CA VAL A 70 -2.99 -21.42 26.63
C VAL A 70 -3.20 -20.38 25.52
N THR A 71 -2.72 -19.16 25.73
CA THR A 71 -2.69 -18.14 24.68
C THR A 71 -1.74 -18.63 23.59
N PRO A 72 -2.19 -18.79 22.33
CA PRO A 72 -1.30 -19.23 21.27
C PRO A 72 -0.15 -18.23 21.12
N GLU A 73 1.06 -18.76 21.02
CA GLU A 73 2.26 -17.95 20.76
C GLU A 73 2.09 -17.27 19.40
N PRO A 74 2.36 -15.96 19.28
CA PRO A 74 2.19 -15.24 18.04
C PRO A 74 3.14 -15.81 16.97
N THR A 75 2.58 -16.39 15.93
CA THR A 75 3.34 -16.89 14.78
C THR A 75 3.77 -15.72 13.91
N ILE A 76 5.08 -15.51 13.79
CA ILE A 76 5.63 -14.49 12.88
C ILE A 76 5.51 -15.02 11.45
N GLY A 77 4.72 -14.33 10.63
CA GLY A 77 4.49 -14.66 9.22
C GLY A 77 5.14 -13.67 8.25
N PRO A 78 5.06 -13.94 6.94
CA PRO A 78 5.52 -12.98 5.93
C PRO A 78 4.71 -11.69 5.98
N CYS A 79 5.35 -10.58 5.66
CA CYS A 79 4.64 -9.31 5.48
C CYS A 79 3.69 -9.42 4.30
N VAL A 80 2.45 -8.98 4.48
CA VAL A 80 1.43 -8.96 3.43
C VAL A 80 1.31 -7.57 2.84
N GLY A 81 0.95 -7.47 1.55
CA GLY A 81 1.00 -6.21 0.80
C GLY A 81 0.22 -5.05 1.43
N TRP A 82 -0.93 -5.32 2.06
CA TRP A 82 -1.70 -4.27 2.74
C TRP A 82 -1.02 -3.73 4.02
N SER A 83 -0.07 -4.49 4.59
CA SER A 83 0.72 -4.04 5.74
C SER A 83 2.00 -3.32 5.35
N LEU A 84 2.38 -3.33 4.08
CA LEU A 84 3.59 -2.67 3.58
C LEU A 84 3.24 -1.41 2.78
N SER A 85 4.00 -0.36 2.98
CA SER A 85 4.06 0.76 2.05
C SER A 85 5.48 0.92 1.52
N LEU A 86 5.60 1.16 0.22
CA LEU A 86 6.87 1.42 -0.45
C LEU A 86 6.81 2.82 -1.05
N THR A 87 7.77 3.65 -0.70
CA THR A 87 7.83 5.04 -1.15
C THR A 87 9.23 5.39 -1.63
N LEU A 88 9.31 6.25 -2.64
CA LEU A 88 10.57 6.85 -3.07
C LEU A 88 10.98 7.97 -2.10
N LYS A 89 12.23 7.97 -1.70
CA LYS A 89 12.79 9.07 -0.89
C LYS A 89 13.13 10.24 -1.80
N VAL A 90 12.43 11.35 -1.60
CA VAL A 90 12.68 12.61 -2.33
C VAL A 90 13.78 13.40 -1.62
N VAL A 91 14.83 13.80 -2.34
CA VAL A 91 15.93 14.62 -1.85
C VAL A 91 16.13 15.78 -2.83
N GLY A 92 16.07 17.02 -2.33
CA GLY A 92 16.25 18.22 -3.18
C GLY A 92 15.15 18.38 -4.26
N GLY A 93 13.95 17.84 -4.03
CA GLY A 93 12.83 17.93 -4.96
C GLY A 93 12.78 16.85 -6.05
N SER A 94 13.76 15.92 -6.05
CA SER A 94 13.79 14.76 -6.96
C SER A 94 13.95 13.46 -6.20
N ALA A 95 13.25 12.41 -6.63
CA ALA A 95 13.45 11.06 -6.14
C ALA A 95 14.64 10.38 -6.82
N TRP A 96 14.89 10.73 -8.08
CA TRP A 96 15.93 10.14 -8.90
C TRP A 96 17.11 11.08 -9.08
N GLN A 97 18.31 10.54 -8.95
CA GLN A 97 19.57 11.26 -9.12
C GLN A 97 20.39 10.58 -10.20
N THR A 98 20.98 11.38 -11.09
CA THR A 98 21.90 10.86 -12.10
C THR A 98 23.28 10.64 -11.47
N SER A 99 23.79 9.43 -11.59
CA SER A 99 25.12 9.04 -11.14
C SER A 99 25.80 8.20 -12.21
N ALA A 100 26.92 8.65 -12.75
CA ALA A 100 27.70 7.95 -13.77
C ALA A 100 26.86 7.44 -14.97
N GLY A 101 25.88 8.22 -15.43
CA GLY A 101 25.00 7.85 -16.54
C GLY A 101 23.84 6.91 -16.17
N GLN A 102 23.67 6.65 -14.91
CA GLN A 102 22.59 5.82 -14.35
C GLN A 102 21.64 6.69 -13.55
N GLN A 103 20.40 6.23 -13.38
CA GLN A 103 19.44 6.83 -12.46
C GLN A 103 19.41 6.02 -11.17
N VAL A 104 19.57 6.71 -10.05
CA VAL A 104 19.63 6.09 -8.72
C VAL A 104 18.53 6.70 -7.83
N ALA A 105 17.82 5.85 -7.11
CA ALA A 105 16.86 6.28 -6.09
C ALA A 105 16.95 5.41 -4.84
N THR A 106 16.47 5.94 -3.72
CA THR A 106 16.27 5.17 -2.49
C THR A 106 14.79 4.88 -2.32
N VAL A 107 14.47 3.62 -2.05
CA VAL A 107 13.12 3.19 -1.67
C VAL A 107 13.10 2.87 -0.19
N GLU A 108 12.11 3.39 0.49
CA GLU A 108 11.79 3.06 1.88
C GLU A 108 10.58 2.12 1.91
N MET A 109 10.72 1.01 2.64
CA MET A 109 9.65 0.07 2.93
C MET A 109 9.29 0.16 4.41
N ARG A 110 8.02 0.39 4.72
CA ARG A 110 7.52 0.49 6.09
C ARG A 110 6.49 -0.60 6.37
N ASN A 111 6.57 -1.20 7.55
CA ASN A 111 5.51 -2.05 8.08
C ASN A 111 4.45 -1.18 8.77
N ASN A 112 3.27 -1.08 8.17
CA ASN A 112 2.12 -0.36 8.73
C ASN A 112 1.19 -1.30 9.52
N GLY A 113 1.50 -2.59 9.57
CA GLY A 113 0.74 -3.58 10.30
C GLY A 113 1.01 -3.52 11.81
N PRO A 114 0.14 -4.14 12.63
CA PRO A 114 0.27 -4.13 14.09
C PRO A 114 1.26 -5.18 14.63
N ALA A 115 1.76 -6.08 13.79
CA ALA A 115 2.63 -7.18 14.19
C ALA A 115 3.96 -7.18 13.45
N ILE A 116 4.96 -7.80 14.08
CA ILE A 116 6.24 -8.11 13.43
C ILE A 116 5.97 -9.06 12.26
N CYS A 117 6.63 -8.82 11.12
CA CYS A 117 6.54 -9.68 9.96
C CYS A 117 7.91 -9.89 9.30
N ILE A 118 8.00 -10.86 8.39
CA ILE A 118 9.23 -11.25 7.72
C ILE A 118 9.19 -10.80 6.27
N VAL A 119 10.28 -10.18 5.79
CA VAL A 119 10.52 -9.86 4.38
C VAL A 119 11.81 -10.51 3.91
N GLN A 120 11.93 -10.76 2.61
CA GLN A 120 13.20 -11.16 2.00
C GLN A 120 14.17 -9.97 1.99
N SER A 121 15.46 -10.25 2.19
CA SER A 121 16.50 -9.22 2.16
C SER A 121 16.72 -8.62 0.77
N LYS A 122 16.24 -9.26 -0.29
CA LYS A 122 16.30 -8.80 -1.67
C LYS A 122 15.12 -9.32 -2.47
N ASN A 123 14.60 -8.52 -3.39
CA ASN A 123 13.47 -8.84 -4.25
C ASN A 123 13.84 -8.61 -5.72
N GLN A 124 13.14 -9.26 -6.64
CA GLN A 124 13.24 -8.89 -8.05
C GLN A 124 12.60 -7.52 -8.26
N ALA A 125 13.33 -6.60 -8.89
CA ALA A 125 12.87 -5.25 -9.19
C ALA A 125 12.40 -5.13 -10.63
N PHE A 126 11.41 -4.28 -10.87
CA PHE A 126 10.86 -3.96 -12.19
C PHE A 126 10.74 -2.46 -12.37
N LEU A 127 10.98 -2.01 -13.59
CA LEU A 127 10.60 -0.68 -14.03
C LEU A 127 9.35 -0.80 -14.91
N LEU A 128 8.29 -0.11 -14.54
CA LEU A 128 7.00 -0.14 -15.23
C LEU A 128 6.72 1.21 -15.88
N ASN A 129 6.14 1.15 -17.05
CA ASN A 129 5.60 2.30 -17.76
C ASN A 129 4.30 2.79 -17.10
N GLY A 130 3.84 3.97 -17.40
CA GLY A 130 2.59 4.53 -16.86
C GLY A 130 1.35 3.72 -17.21
N ASP A 131 1.35 3.01 -18.33
CA ASP A 131 0.31 2.07 -18.75
C ASP A 131 0.42 0.69 -18.10
N GLY A 132 1.44 0.46 -17.26
CA GLY A 132 1.71 -0.80 -16.58
C GLY A 132 2.56 -1.80 -17.37
N SER A 133 2.98 -1.47 -18.58
CA SER A 133 3.92 -2.32 -19.36
C SER A 133 5.31 -2.33 -18.71
N ILE A 134 6.03 -3.45 -18.80
CA ILE A 134 7.36 -3.59 -18.22
C ILE A 134 8.39 -2.95 -19.17
N LEU A 135 9.16 -1.99 -18.66
CA LEU A 135 10.29 -1.38 -19.33
C LEU A 135 11.60 -2.13 -19.07
N LEU A 136 11.85 -2.48 -17.82
CA LEU A 136 13.04 -3.23 -17.40
C LEU A 136 12.66 -4.29 -16.39
N THR A 137 13.34 -5.43 -16.45
CA THR A 137 13.24 -6.51 -15.48
C THR A 137 14.60 -6.75 -14.87
N GLY A 138 14.69 -6.63 -13.56
CA GLY A 138 15.90 -6.95 -12.81
C GLY A 138 16.13 -8.46 -12.70
N ALA A 139 17.33 -8.83 -12.32
CA ALA A 139 17.67 -10.23 -12.09
C ALA A 139 16.82 -10.80 -10.95
N ASP A 140 16.44 -12.06 -11.08
CA ASP A 140 15.86 -12.82 -9.97
C ASP A 140 16.93 -12.97 -8.89
N PRO A 141 16.68 -12.53 -7.65
CA PRO A 141 17.66 -12.64 -6.58
C PRO A 141 17.93 -14.08 -6.12
N GLY A 142 17.10 -15.05 -6.52
CA GLY A 142 17.17 -16.42 -6.03
C GLY A 142 16.83 -16.52 -4.53
N GLU A 143 17.54 -17.42 -3.83
CA GLU A 143 17.39 -17.54 -2.38
C GLU A 143 18.03 -16.35 -1.65
N THR A 144 17.28 -15.73 -0.77
CA THR A 144 17.70 -14.58 0.01
C THR A 144 17.45 -14.82 1.50
N SER A 145 18.24 -14.15 2.35
CA SER A 145 17.97 -14.17 3.79
C SER A 145 16.68 -13.44 4.12
N SER A 146 16.13 -13.78 5.29
CA SER A 146 14.95 -13.14 5.83
C SER A 146 15.32 -12.03 6.80
N LEU A 147 14.55 -10.94 6.79
CA LEU A 147 14.64 -9.82 7.71
C LEU A 147 13.34 -9.70 8.49
N MET A 148 13.42 -9.45 9.78
CA MET A 148 12.26 -9.10 10.60
C MET A 148 12.01 -7.61 10.51
N LEU A 149 10.75 -7.23 10.37
CA LEU A 149 10.33 -5.85 10.28
C LEU A 149 9.28 -5.56 11.35
N ASP A 150 9.67 -4.80 12.36
CA ASP A 150 8.80 -4.40 13.46
C ASP A 150 7.63 -3.53 12.99
N PRO A 151 6.52 -3.44 13.76
CA PRO A 151 5.47 -2.46 13.52
C PRO A 151 6.05 -1.04 13.46
N GLY A 152 5.74 -0.32 12.37
CA GLY A 152 6.31 1.01 12.11
C GLY A 152 7.78 1.03 11.69
N GLY A 153 8.46 -0.13 11.70
CA GLY A 153 9.84 -0.27 11.25
C GLY A 153 10.02 0.10 9.78
N VAL A 154 11.21 0.55 9.42
CA VAL A 154 11.56 0.98 8.06
C VAL A 154 12.83 0.27 7.61
N LEU A 155 12.79 -0.28 6.42
CA LEU A 155 13.96 -0.75 5.68
C LEU A 155 14.16 0.10 4.42
N LYS A 156 15.39 0.19 3.96
CA LYS A 156 15.77 0.97 2.80
C LYS A 156 16.55 0.12 1.80
N THR A 157 16.37 0.43 0.53
CA THR A 157 17.18 -0.13 -0.55
C THR A 157 17.53 0.98 -1.55
N SER A 158 18.66 0.84 -2.22
CA SER A 158 19.00 1.66 -3.37
C SER A 158 18.62 0.91 -4.64
N ILE A 159 17.95 1.60 -5.55
CA ILE A 159 17.62 1.11 -6.89
C ILE A 159 18.47 1.89 -7.87
N GLN A 160 18.94 1.18 -8.88
CA GLN A 160 19.72 1.75 -9.97
C GLN A 160 19.15 1.26 -11.29
N THR A 161 18.86 2.18 -12.20
CA THR A 161 18.48 1.87 -13.57
C THR A 161 19.55 2.37 -14.53
N SER A 162 19.78 1.60 -15.58
CA SER A 162 20.84 1.92 -16.54
C SER A 162 20.36 1.69 -17.97
N ASN A 163 20.85 2.51 -18.89
CA ASN A 163 20.89 2.31 -20.32
C ASN A 163 19.61 1.76 -20.98
N LEU A 164 18.47 2.43 -20.79
CA LEU A 164 17.21 2.07 -21.45
C LEU A 164 17.27 2.49 -22.92
N CYS A 165 17.67 1.57 -23.79
CA CYS A 165 17.76 1.79 -25.25
C CYS A 165 16.61 1.12 -26.03
N GLY A 166 15.69 0.45 -25.36
CA GLY A 166 14.57 -0.26 -25.95
C GLY A 166 13.37 0.64 -26.20
N ALA A 167 12.48 0.13 -27.04
CA ALA A 167 11.16 0.70 -27.22
C ALA A 167 10.18 -0.08 -26.41
N PRO A 168 9.26 0.35 -25.64
CA PRO A 168 8.18 1.23 -26.06
C PRO A 168 8.44 2.68 -25.67
N PRO A 169 7.68 3.64 -26.18
CA PRO A 169 7.78 5.02 -25.74
C PRO A 169 7.45 5.08 -24.26
N VAL A 170 8.25 5.85 -23.53
CA VAL A 170 8.07 6.03 -22.10
C VAL A 170 6.82 6.87 -21.85
N VAL A 171 5.90 6.37 -21.04
CA VAL A 171 4.67 7.04 -20.63
C VAL A 171 4.72 7.29 -19.12
N ALA A 172 4.56 8.55 -18.70
CA ALA A 172 4.51 8.89 -17.29
C ALA A 172 3.19 8.46 -16.62
N PRO A 173 3.21 8.22 -15.30
CA PRO A 173 4.38 8.12 -14.42
C PRO A 173 5.08 6.78 -14.57
N VAL A 174 6.41 6.81 -14.62
CA VAL A 174 7.22 5.58 -14.55
C VAL A 174 7.27 5.13 -13.10
N LYS A 175 7.05 3.84 -12.87
CA LYS A 175 6.94 3.24 -11.53
C LYS A 175 7.99 2.17 -11.32
N VAL A 176 8.45 2.04 -10.10
CA VAL A 176 9.22 0.89 -9.67
C VAL A 176 8.29 -0.12 -9.01
N ALA A 177 8.56 -1.39 -9.16
CA ALA A 177 7.84 -2.44 -8.46
C ALA A 177 8.80 -3.54 -8.01
N PHE A 178 8.40 -4.28 -6.98
CA PHE A 178 9.14 -5.42 -6.46
C PHE A 178 8.23 -6.65 -6.40
N MET A 179 8.78 -7.81 -6.74
CA MET A 179 8.10 -9.08 -6.58
C MET A 179 8.32 -9.62 -5.17
N PHE A 180 7.24 -9.79 -4.43
CA PHE A 180 7.24 -10.45 -3.11
C PHE A 180 6.62 -11.84 -3.23
N PRO A 181 7.17 -12.86 -2.54
CA PRO A 181 6.72 -14.26 -2.72
C PRO A 181 5.24 -14.50 -2.41
N VAL A 182 4.71 -13.81 -1.41
CA VAL A 182 3.33 -14.02 -0.94
C VAL A 182 2.36 -12.99 -1.51
N THR A 183 2.82 -11.74 -1.65
CA THR A 183 1.96 -10.61 -2.05
C THR A 183 1.92 -10.43 -3.56
N GLY A 184 2.92 -10.95 -4.29
CA GLY A 184 3.10 -10.69 -5.71
C GLY A 184 3.78 -9.34 -5.96
N LEU A 185 3.40 -8.68 -7.04
CA LEU A 185 3.99 -7.41 -7.45
C LEU A 185 3.46 -6.25 -6.58
N VAL A 186 4.36 -5.57 -5.88
CA VAL A 186 4.05 -4.37 -5.09
C VAL A 186 4.70 -3.16 -5.76
N ILE A 187 3.87 -2.17 -6.07
CA ILE A 187 4.29 -0.95 -6.76
C ILE A 187 4.77 0.07 -5.73
N VAL A 188 5.90 0.71 -6.02
CA VAL A 188 6.40 1.87 -5.29
C VAL A 188 5.67 3.11 -5.82
N GLU A 189 5.13 3.93 -4.93
CA GLU A 189 4.48 5.17 -5.32
C GLU A 189 5.48 6.09 -6.04
N PRO A 190 5.14 6.60 -7.25
CA PRO A 190 5.99 7.52 -7.99
C PRO A 190 6.09 8.86 -7.25
N ALA A 191 7.18 9.60 -7.47
CA ALA A 191 7.38 10.90 -6.84
C ALA A 191 6.37 11.97 -7.31
N SER A 192 5.84 11.82 -8.53
CA SER A 192 4.80 12.67 -9.11
C SER A 192 4.07 11.97 -10.24
N GLU A 193 2.90 12.49 -10.65
CA GLU A 193 2.14 11.97 -11.80
C GLU A 193 2.88 12.10 -13.16
N THR A 194 3.89 12.94 -13.21
CA THR A 194 4.72 13.16 -14.41
C THR A 194 6.12 12.57 -14.26
N ASP A 195 6.33 11.71 -13.25
CA ASP A 195 7.64 11.17 -12.95
C ASP A 195 8.17 10.26 -14.07
N THR A 196 9.27 10.65 -14.67
CA THR A 196 10.04 9.87 -15.63
C THR A 196 11.51 9.74 -15.21
N GLY A 197 11.81 10.17 -13.98
CA GLY A 197 13.19 10.27 -13.48
C GLY A 197 13.91 8.93 -13.37
N ALA A 198 13.18 7.83 -13.39
CA ALA A 198 13.75 6.47 -13.39
C ALA A 198 14.41 6.07 -14.73
N VAL A 199 14.17 6.84 -15.81
CA VAL A 199 14.58 6.46 -17.16
C VAL A 199 15.96 7.03 -17.46
N PRO A 200 17.01 6.20 -17.52
CA PRO A 200 18.35 6.65 -17.88
C PRO A 200 18.44 6.90 -19.39
N ALA A 201 19.35 7.78 -19.77
CA ALA A 201 19.65 8.02 -21.19
C ALA A 201 20.21 6.73 -21.82
N CYS A 202 19.80 6.48 -23.07
CA CYS A 202 20.38 5.41 -23.87
C CYS A 202 21.79 5.78 -24.30
N SER A 203 22.78 4.93 -23.98
CA SER A 203 24.17 5.08 -24.40
C SER A 203 24.60 4.09 -25.48
N GLY A 204 23.66 3.25 -25.97
CA GLY A 204 23.88 2.26 -27.01
C GLY A 204 23.20 2.57 -28.34
N ALA A 205 23.24 1.62 -29.26
CA ALA A 205 22.46 1.74 -30.49
C ALA A 205 20.96 1.64 -30.18
N PRO A 206 20.10 2.46 -30.83
CA PRO A 206 18.66 2.37 -30.66
C PRO A 206 18.16 0.95 -30.95
N GLY A 207 17.28 0.44 -30.09
CA GLY A 207 16.70 -0.92 -30.22
C GLY A 207 17.54 -2.06 -29.63
N THR A 208 18.73 -1.80 -29.11
CA THR A 208 19.44 -2.78 -28.30
C THR A 208 18.85 -2.85 -26.90
N ILE A 209 18.35 -4.01 -26.50
CA ILE A 209 17.89 -4.24 -25.13
C ILE A 209 19.15 -4.41 -24.27
N SER A 210 19.60 -3.32 -23.66
CA SER A 210 20.77 -3.34 -22.78
C SER A 210 20.49 -2.66 -21.44
N GLY A 211 19.25 -2.31 -21.20
CA GLY A 211 18.82 -1.70 -19.94
C GLY A 211 18.76 -2.71 -18.79
N ASP A 212 19.13 -2.27 -17.62
CA ASP A 212 19.10 -3.05 -16.40
C ASP A 212 18.50 -2.25 -15.25
N ILE A 213 17.82 -2.96 -14.34
CA ILE A 213 17.39 -2.45 -13.05
C ILE A 213 17.92 -3.34 -11.95
N GLN A 214 18.64 -2.74 -11.03
CA GLN A 214 19.26 -3.43 -9.91
C GLN A 214 18.81 -2.83 -8.59
N MET A 215 18.82 -3.65 -7.54
CA MET A 215 18.61 -3.19 -6.17
C MET A 215 19.70 -3.70 -5.24
N THR A 216 20.01 -2.93 -4.21
CA THR A 216 20.77 -3.41 -3.06
C THR A 216 19.88 -4.23 -2.12
N SER A 217 20.47 -4.97 -1.18
CA SER A 217 19.66 -5.59 -0.14
C SER A 217 18.96 -4.54 0.72
N TRP A 218 17.77 -4.89 1.22
CA TRP A 218 17.09 -4.09 2.25
C TRP A 218 17.97 -4.00 3.50
N ALA A 219 18.07 -2.82 4.08
CA ALA A 219 18.78 -2.53 5.32
C ALA A 219 18.00 -1.49 6.16
N PRO A 220 18.20 -1.44 7.48
CA PRO A 220 17.62 -0.43 8.37
C PRO A 220 18.00 1.01 8.01
#